data_bfacb480a1ac6276792a50e90071920c
#
_entry.id   bfacb480a1ac6276792a50e90071920c
#
_cell.length_a   1.000
_cell.length_b   1.000
_cell.length_c   1.000
_cell.angle_alpha   90.00
_cell.angle_beta   90.00
_cell.angle_gamma   90.00
#
_symmetry.space_group_name_H-M   'P 1'
#
loop_
_entity.id
_entity.type
_entity.pdbx_description
1 polymer ?
#
loop_
_entity_poly.entity_id
_entity_poly.type
_entity_poly.pdbx_seq_one_letter_code
_entity_poly.pdbx_strand_id
1 'polypeptide(L)'
;LYAWIGMQIDEEIYYRVFWTLPIGILVCYSTVRLMMRFRHAVSRALVFFLAILVIVINGDLVYTNSFHIKSVNAYHIPQQVIAVADAVRQENYKPVAVFPAELLPFLRQYTADIYTPYGRNILEPAWTFHNELYDAMEGDSAVYDVAEVARCARNERCAFVVLSCIKQMKGSMEEEGYFLYRFVEGYFVYMDYNYYWVYKEQGLLDQDLIDVGDGRMGTP
;
A
#
# COMPACT_ATOMS: atom_id res chain seq x y z
N LEU A 1 17.43 -18.47 -25.89
CA LEU A 1 16.22 -18.73 -25.12
C LEU A 1 15.82 -17.51 -24.32
N TYR A 2 16.71 -16.89 -23.53
CA TYR A 2 16.46 -15.68 -22.73
C TYR A 2 15.90 -14.53 -23.58
N ALA A 3 16.59 -14.15 -24.66
CA ALA A 3 16.15 -13.08 -25.55
C ALA A 3 14.81 -13.36 -26.21
N TRP A 4 14.51 -14.62 -26.53
CA TRP A 4 13.23 -14.98 -27.14
C TRP A 4 12.07 -14.93 -26.14
N ILE A 5 12.28 -15.35 -24.89
CA ILE A 5 11.27 -15.28 -23.83
C ILE A 5 11.05 -13.82 -23.42
N GLY A 6 12.11 -13.01 -23.32
CA GLY A 6 12.00 -11.58 -23.02
C GLY A 6 11.21 -10.78 -24.05
N MET A 7 11.20 -11.20 -25.33
CA MET A 7 10.34 -10.60 -26.36
C MET A 7 8.86 -10.97 -26.22
N GLN A 8 8.52 -12.06 -25.52
CA GLN A 8 7.14 -12.52 -25.35
C GLN A 8 6.55 -12.08 -24.00
N ILE A 9 7.40 -11.79 -23.04
CA ILE A 9 7.03 -11.42 -21.68
C ILE A 9 7.81 -10.14 -21.38
N ASP A 10 7.15 -9.17 -20.78
CA ASP A 10 7.79 -7.95 -20.30
C ASP A 10 9.07 -8.29 -19.53
N GLU A 11 10.19 -7.68 -19.88
CA GLU A 11 11.51 -7.97 -19.33
C GLU A 11 11.51 -7.84 -17.81
N GLU A 12 10.75 -6.90 -17.27
CA GLU A 12 10.60 -6.67 -15.84
C GLU A 12 9.83 -7.78 -15.11
N ILE A 13 9.02 -8.55 -15.82
CA ILE A 13 8.21 -9.63 -15.26
C ILE A 13 8.88 -11.00 -15.45
N TYR A 14 9.91 -11.07 -16.30
CA TYR A 14 10.57 -12.32 -16.68
C TYR A 14 11.01 -13.15 -15.47
N TYR A 15 11.52 -12.53 -14.42
CA TYR A 15 11.93 -13.24 -13.20
C TYR A 15 10.78 -14.00 -12.51
N ARG A 16 9.53 -13.58 -12.72
CA ARG A 16 8.34 -14.24 -12.13
C ARG A 16 8.09 -15.62 -12.73
N VAL A 17 8.59 -15.87 -13.94
CA VAL A 17 8.53 -17.20 -14.56
C VAL A 17 9.27 -18.24 -13.70
N PHE A 18 10.35 -17.82 -13.01
CA PHE A 18 11.08 -18.71 -12.11
C PHE A 18 10.27 -19.11 -10.88
N TRP A 19 9.27 -18.33 -10.47
CA TRP A 19 8.39 -18.67 -9.35
C TRP A 19 7.46 -19.84 -9.69
N THR A 20 7.21 -20.09 -10.97
CA THR A 20 6.40 -21.23 -11.43
C THR A 20 7.18 -22.53 -11.43
N LEU A 21 8.51 -22.46 -11.36
CA LEU A 21 9.36 -23.64 -11.31
C LEU A 21 9.28 -24.27 -9.91
N PRO A 22 9.00 -25.57 -9.81
CA PRO A 22 8.91 -26.27 -8.53
C PRO A 22 10.30 -26.55 -7.96
N ILE A 23 11.12 -25.49 -7.77
CA ILE A 23 12.54 -25.61 -7.36
C ILE A 23 12.66 -26.40 -6.06
N GLY A 24 11.82 -26.12 -5.06
CA GLY A 24 11.82 -26.85 -3.80
C GLY A 24 11.59 -28.35 -3.99
N ILE A 25 10.62 -28.72 -4.84
CA ILE A 25 10.31 -30.11 -5.15
C ILE A 25 11.49 -30.78 -5.87
N LEU A 26 12.10 -30.08 -6.83
CA LEU A 26 13.26 -30.59 -7.58
C LEU A 26 14.48 -30.80 -6.67
N VAL A 27 14.73 -29.88 -5.74
CA VAL A 27 15.82 -29.99 -4.76
C VAL A 27 15.57 -31.20 -3.83
N CYS A 28 14.36 -31.32 -3.27
CA CYS A 28 14.00 -32.46 -2.42
C CYS A 28 14.12 -33.79 -3.19
N TYR A 29 13.55 -33.85 -4.39
CA TYR A 29 13.63 -35.07 -5.23
C TYR A 29 15.09 -35.49 -5.54
N SER A 30 15.89 -34.50 -5.97
CA SER A 30 17.30 -34.73 -6.31
C SER A 30 18.10 -35.21 -5.10
N THR A 31 17.88 -34.62 -3.93
CA THR A 31 18.50 -35.00 -2.68
C THR A 31 18.16 -36.44 -2.30
N VAL A 32 16.85 -36.78 -2.34
CA VAL A 32 16.40 -38.16 -2.04
C VAL A 32 16.99 -39.15 -3.03
N ARG A 33 16.98 -38.86 -4.33
CA ARG A 33 17.57 -39.71 -5.37
C ARG A 33 19.06 -39.93 -5.13
N LEU A 34 19.78 -38.88 -4.73
CA LEU A 34 21.21 -39.00 -4.41
C LEU A 34 21.44 -39.83 -3.17
N MET A 35 20.64 -39.66 -2.09
CA MET A 35 20.70 -40.47 -0.88
C MET A 35 20.47 -41.97 -1.17
N MET A 36 19.51 -42.29 -2.04
CA MET A 36 19.19 -43.68 -2.40
C MET A 36 20.31 -44.40 -3.18
N ARG A 37 21.28 -43.65 -3.71
CA ARG A 37 22.44 -44.21 -4.41
C ARG A 37 23.46 -44.85 -3.45
N PHE A 38 23.43 -44.48 -2.17
CA PHE A 38 24.33 -45.00 -1.14
C PHE A 38 23.68 -46.11 -0.35
N ARG A 39 24.43 -47.19 -0.08
CA ARG A 39 23.95 -48.35 0.69
C ARG A 39 24.02 -48.13 2.19
N HIS A 40 25.04 -47.40 2.66
CA HIS A 40 25.28 -47.20 4.08
C HIS A 40 24.45 -46.04 4.64
N ALA A 41 23.86 -46.22 5.82
CA ALA A 41 23.05 -45.19 6.49
C ALA A 41 23.84 -43.90 6.78
N VAL A 42 25.10 -44.06 7.17
CA VAL A 42 26.00 -42.93 7.44
C VAL A 42 26.20 -42.06 6.19
N SER A 43 26.42 -42.65 5.02
CA SER A 43 26.58 -41.93 3.76
C SER A 43 25.29 -41.19 3.35
N ARG A 44 24.11 -41.79 3.61
CA ARG A 44 22.81 -41.15 3.39
C ARG A 44 22.64 -39.94 4.28
N ALA A 45 22.95 -40.08 5.57
CA ALA A 45 22.90 -38.98 6.52
C ALA A 45 23.85 -37.84 6.12
N LEU A 46 25.07 -38.18 5.69
CA LEU A 46 26.03 -37.16 5.21
C LEU A 46 25.49 -36.35 4.04
N VAL A 47 24.90 -37.02 3.03
CA VAL A 47 24.29 -36.34 1.87
C VAL A 47 23.15 -35.39 2.32
N PHE A 48 22.30 -35.85 3.25
CA PHE A 48 21.21 -35.06 3.78
C PHE A 48 21.71 -33.82 4.50
N PHE A 49 22.66 -33.98 5.42
CA PHE A 49 23.22 -32.82 6.15
C PHE A 49 24.01 -31.89 5.24
N LEU A 50 24.69 -32.40 4.21
CA LEU A 50 25.37 -31.57 3.22
C LEU A 50 24.37 -30.73 2.40
N ALA A 51 23.25 -31.33 2.01
CA ALA A 51 22.18 -30.58 1.31
C ALA A 51 21.58 -29.47 2.18
N ILE A 52 21.32 -29.76 3.48
CA ILE A 52 20.88 -28.75 4.44
C ILE A 52 21.95 -27.66 4.58
N LEU A 53 23.21 -28.01 4.73
CA LEU A 53 24.31 -27.07 4.86
C LEU A 53 24.39 -26.12 3.65
N VAL A 54 24.26 -26.64 2.43
CA VAL A 54 24.25 -25.85 1.21
C VAL A 54 23.06 -24.88 1.19
N ILE A 55 21.87 -25.34 1.60
CA ILE A 55 20.70 -24.47 1.69
C ILE A 55 20.90 -23.35 2.71
N VAL A 56 21.44 -23.69 3.89
CA VAL A 56 21.67 -22.72 4.98
C VAL A 56 22.75 -21.68 4.62
N ILE A 57 23.81 -22.09 3.94
CA ILE A 57 24.91 -21.17 3.53
C ILE A 57 24.46 -20.21 2.41
N ASN A 58 23.60 -20.69 1.49
CA ASN A 58 23.16 -19.88 0.35
C ASN A 58 21.80 -19.22 0.58
N GLY A 59 21.09 -19.57 1.64
CA GLY A 59 19.78 -19.02 1.97
C GLY A 59 19.86 -17.97 3.05
N ASP A 60 19.12 -16.89 2.88
CA ASP A 60 18.87 -15.94 3.96
C ASP A 60 17.85 -16.53 4.94
N LEU A 61 18.16 -16.45 6.23
CA LEU A 61 17.21 -16.81 7.28
C LEU A 61 16.08 -15.76 7.29
N VAL A 62 14.95 -16.13 6.72
CA VAL A 62 13.77 -15.27 6.54
C VAL A 62 13.40 -14.54 7.84
N TYR A 63 13.51 -15.20 8.99
CA TYR A 63 13.14 -14.64 10.30
C TYR A 63 14.16 -13.67 10.92
N THR A 64 15.37 -13.60 10.39
CA THR A 64 16.40 -12.65 10.84
C THR A 64 16.51 -11.43 9.93
N ASN A 65 15.77 -11.43 8.83
CA ASN A 65 15.76 -10.34 7.87
C ASN A 65 14.84 -9.21 8.37
N SER A 66 15.29 -7.96 8.26
CA SER A 66 14.56 -6.75 8.65
C SER A 66 13.21 -6.57 7.92
N PHE A 67 12.97 -7.32 6.86
CA PHE A 67 11.68 -7.33 6.13
C PHE A 67 10.56 -8.11 6.84
N HIS A 68 10.87 -8.84 7.93
CA HIS A 68 9.87 -9.59 8.69
C HIS A 68 9.46 -8.81 9.93
N ILE A 69 8.29 -8.22 9.87
CA ILE A 69 7.63 -7.57 11.01
C ILE A 69 6.55 -8.54 11.52
N LYS A 70 6.51 -8.71 12.86
CA LYS A 70 5.45 -9.50 13.48
C LYS A 70 4.10 -8.84 13.14
N SER A 71 3.20 -9.61 12.56
CA SER A 71 1.86 -9.12 12.25
C SER A 71 1.11 -8.73 13.54
N VAL A 72 0.50 -7.56 13.52
CA VAL A 72 -0.27 -7.00 14.63
C VAL A 72 -1.76 -7.34 14.49
N ASN A 73 -2.20 -7.67 13.27
CA ASN A 73 -3.60 -7.95 12.96
C ASN A 73 -3.75 -9.09 11.95
N ALA A 74 -5.00 -9.53 11.74
CA ALA A 74 -5.33 -10.63 10.81
C ALA A 74 -5.05 -10.29 9.33
N TYR A 75 -4.96 -9.02 8.98
CA TYR A 75 -4.73 -8.54 7.61
C TYR A 75 -3.24 -8.50 7.25
N HIS A 76 -2.34 -8.63 8.23
CA HIS A 76 -0.88 -8.52 8.04
C HIS A 76 -0.43 -7.18 7.46
N ILE A 77 -1.16 -6.11 7.76
CA ILE A 77 -0.87 -4.73 7.32
C ILE A 77 -0.75 -3.78 8.52
N PRO A 78 -0.12 -2.62 8.36
CA PRO A 78 -0.01 -1.63 9.43
C PRO A 78 -1.39 -1.20 9.94
N GLN A 79 -1.54 -1.08 11.26
CA GLN A 79 -2.80 -0.66 11.90
C GLN A 79 -3.27 0.72 11.43
N GLN A 80 -2.33 1.60 11.15
CA GLN A 80 -2.57 2.94 10.61
C GLN A 80 -3.37 2.91 9.30
N VAL A 81 -3.05 1.97 8.39
CA VAL A 81 -3.77 1.82 7.11
C VAL A 81 -5.23 1.46 7.36
N ILE A 82 -5.49 0.54 8.29
CA ILE A 82 -6.86 0.12 8.65
C ILE A 82 -7.62 1.31 9.21
N ALA A 83 -7.07 1.99 10.21
CA ALA A 83 -7.73 3.08 10.90
C ALA A 83 -8.02 4.28 9.98
N VAL A 84 -7.08 4.64 9.09
CA VAL A 84 -7.26 5.72 8.12
C VAL A 84 -8.25 5.32 7.03
N ALA A 85 -8.18 4.08 6.53
CA ALA A 85 -9.13 3.60 5.52
C ALA A 85 -10.57 3.55 6.07
N ASP A 86 -10.75 3.08 7.31
CA ASP A 86 -12.06 3.05 7.97
C ASP A 86 -12.61 4.47 8.24
N ALA A 87 -11.74 5.46 8.48
CA ALA A 87 -12.15 6.85 8.62
C ALA A 87 -12.63 7.48 7.31
N VAL A 88 -12.11 7.03 6.17
CA VAL A 88 -12.47 7.54 4.84
C VAL A 88 -13.64 6.78 4.22
N ARG A 89 -13.74 5.47 4.49
CA ARG A 89 -14.77 4.60 3.93
C ARG A 89 -16.16 5.05 4.36
N GLN A 90 -17.11 5.04 3.42
CA GLN A 90 -18.52 5.32 3.66
C GLN A 90 -19.34 4.07 3.33
N GLU A 91 -20.47 3.87 4.02
CA GLU A 91 -21.30 2.67 3.83
C GLU A 91 -22.03 2.69 2.49
N ASN A 92 -22.50 3.86 2.05
CA ASN A 92 -23.43 3.99 0.94
C ASN A 92 -22.77 4.33 -0.40
N TYR A 93 -21.48 4.68 -0.42
CA TYR A 93 -20.75 5.00 -1.66
C TYR A 93 -19.25 4.76 -1.52
N LYS A 94 -18.54 4.76 -2.66
CA LYS A 94 -17.09 4.63 -2.71
C LYS A 94 -16.46 6.01 -2.95
N PRO A 95 -15.92 6.66 -1.91
CA PRO A 95 -15.30 7.96 -2.05
C PRO A 95 -14.00 7.90 -2.87
N VAL A 96 -13.69 8.99 -3.55
CA VAL A 96 -12.36 9.23 -4.10
C VAL A 96 -11.53 9.93 -3.03
N ALA A 97 -10.38 9.39 -2.69
CA ALA A 97 -9.50 9.93 -1.66
C ALA A 97 -8.02 9.82 -2.04
N VAL A 98 -7.23 10.81 -1.65
CA VAL A 98 -5.79 10.80 -1.80
C VAL A 98 -5.12 10.45 -0.48
N PHE A 99 -4.08 9.64 -0.56
CA PHE A 99 -3.33 9.14 0.60
C PHE A 99 -1.83 9.37 0.41
N PRO A 100 -1.08 9.59 1.51
CA PRO A 100 0.38 9.56 1.49
C PRO A 100 0.93 8.24 0.94
N ALA A 101 2.11 8.33 0.32
CA ALA A 101 2.77 7.23 -0.36
C ALA A 101 2.95 5.97 0.51
N GLU A 102 3.25 6.16 1.79
CA GLU A 102 3.47 5.06 2.74
C GLU A 102 2.24 4.17 2.99
N LEU A 103 1.02 4.68 2.76
CA LEU A 103 -0.22 3.92 2.95
C LEU A 103 -0.64 3.14 1.70
N LEU A 104 -0.24 3.61 0.50
CA LEU A 104 -0.69 3.07 -0.78
C LEU A 104 -0.42 1.56 -0.99
N PRO A 105 0.76 1.00 -0.60
CA PRO A 105 1.04 -0.41 -0.81
C PRO A 105 0.04 -1.35 -0.14
N PHE A 106 -0.55 -0.91 0.96
CA PHE A 106 -1.40 -1.73 1.82
C PHE A 106 -2.89 -1.44 1.68
N LEU A 107 -3.26 -0.24 1.20
CA LEU A 107 -4.64 0.20 1.13
C LEU A 107 -5.54 -0.79 0.36
N ARG A 108 -5.10 -1.23 -0.82
CA ARG A 108 -5.84 -2.18 -1.65
C ARG A 108 -5.86 -3.62 -1.12
N GLN A 109 -4.97 -3.94 -0.18
CA GLN A 109 -5.03 -5.23 0.52
C GLN A 109 -6.14 -5.24 1.57
N TYR A 110 -6.46 -4.06 2.12
CA TYR A 110 -7.49 -3.91 3.13
C TYR A 110 -8.89 -3.73 2.52
N THR A 111 -9.05 -2.77 1.61
CA THR A 111 -10.37 -2.46 1.04
C THR A 111 -10.31 -2.06 -0.44
N ALA A 112 -11.38 -2.39 -1.16
CA ALA A 112 -11.66 -1.91 -2.51
C ALA A 112 -12.76 -0.85 -2.56
N ASP A 113 -13.22 -0.36 -1.40
CA ASP A 113 -14.36 0.56 -1.29
C ASP A 113 -13.94 2.05 -1.33
N ILE A 114 -12.66 2.32 -1.56
CA ILE A 114 -12.12 3.66 -1.74
C ILE A 114 -11.43 3.73 -3.10
N TYR A 115 -11.77 4.74 -3.90
CA TYR A 115 -11.04 5.03 -5.13
C TYR A 115 -9.87 5.96 -4.85
N THR A 116 -8.73 5.74 -5.51
CA THR A 116 -7.55 6.59 -5.40
C THR A 116 -7.14 7.08 -6.78
N PRO A 117 -6.74 8.37 -6.96
CA PRO A 117 -6.28 8.90 -8.24
C PRO A 117 -5.05 8.19 -8.76
N TYR A 118 -4.22 7.72 -7.84
CA TYR A 118 -3.03 6.91 -8.11
C TYR A 118 -2.91 5.79 -7.09
N GLY A 119 -2.17 4.76 -7.40
CA GLY A 119 -1.95 3.61 -6.53
C GLY A 119 -0.47 3.31 -6.36
N ARG A 120 -0.15 2.13 -5.82
CA ARG A 120 1.23 1.69 -5.59
C ARG A 120 2.12 1.67 -6.86
N ASN A 121 1.51 1.64 -8.02
CA ASN A 121 2.22 1.67 -9.30
C ASN A 121 3.05 2.95 -9.50
N ILE A 122 2.63 4.09 -8.93
CA ILE A 122 3.38 5.35 -9.01
C ILE A 122 4.67 5.31 -8.17
N LEU A 123 4.74 4.42 -7.19
CA LEU A 123 5.93 4.23 -6.34
C LEU A 123 7.05 3.46 -7.04
N GLU A 124 6.77 2.84 -8.18
CA GLU A 124 7.74 2.06 -8.94
C GLU A 124 8.36 2.91 -10.04
N PRO A 125 9.64 3.35 -9.90
CA PRO A 125 10.28 4.28 -10.84
C PRO A 125 10.34 3.75 -12.28
N ALA A 126 10.35 2.42 -12.45
CA ALA A 126 10.40 1.80 -13.77
C ALA A 126 9.13 2.00 -14.59
N TRP A 127 8.01 2.33 -13.97
CA TRP A 127 6.72 2.43 -14.67
C TRP A 127 6.41 3.82 -15.21
N THR A 128 7.24 4.82 -14.97
CA THR A 128 7.16 6.18 -15.51
C THR A 128 5.78 6.84 -15.43
N PHE A 129 4.95 6.45 -14.47
CA PHE A 129 3.69 7.13 -14.22
C PHE A 129 3.94 8.49 -13.60
N HIS A 130 3.23 9.49 -14.09
CA HIS A 130 3.25 10.84 -13.57
C HIS A 130 1.84 11.25 -13.16
N ASN A 131 1.73 11.90 -12.00
CA ASN A 131 0.47 12.46 -11.52
C ASN A 131 0.78 13.73 -10.72
N GLU A 132 0.21 14.87 -11.12
CA GLU A 132 0.44 16.17 -10.47
C GLU A 132 0.06 16.15 -8.98
N LEU A 133 -1.00 15.43 -8.62
CA LEU A 133 -1.40 15.31 -7.22
C LEU A 133 -0.37 14.51 -6.40
N TYR A 134 0.22 13.47 -6.98
CA TYR A 134 1.31 12.76 -6.31
C TYR A 134 2.51 13.66 -6.08
N ASP A 135 2.88 14.47 -7.06
CA ASP A 135 4.01 15.41 -6.93
C ASP A 135 3.71 16.49 -5.87
N ALA A 136 2.47 16.98 -5.79
CA ALA A 136 2.06 17.90 -4.74
C ALA A 136 2.10 17.26 -3.34
N MET A 137 1.82 15.96 -3.23
CA MET A 137 1.84 15.21 -1.97
C MET A 137 3.26 14.80 -1.54
N GLU A 138 4.12 14.42 -2.49
CA GLU A 138 5.40 13.74 -2.19
C GLU A 138 6.63 14.44 -2.74
N GLY A 139 6.47 15.48 -3.58
CA GLY A 139 7.58 16.21 -4.20
C GLY A 139 8.51 16.88 -3.19
N ASP A 140 7.99 17.40 -2.08
CA ASP A 140 8.77 17.82 -0.91
C ASP A 140 8.54 16.84 0.24
N SER A 141 9.60 16.29 0.78
CA SER A 141 9.53 15.33 1.89
C SER A 141 9.18 15.97 3.23
N ALA A 142 9.33 17.28 3.38
CA ALA A 142 9.20 18.00 4.65
C ALA A 142 7.93 18.84 4.76
N VAL A 143 7.39 19.33 3.64
CA VAL A 143 6.32 20.34 3.64
C VAL A 143 5.26 20.02 2.61
N TYR A 144 3.98 20.12 3.00
CA TYR A 144 2.86 20.19 2.07
C TYR A 144 2.59 21.65 1.68
N ASP A 145 2.57 21.97 0.39
CA ASP A 145 1.94 23.20 -0.11
C ASP A 145 0.43 22.93 -0.21
N VAL A 146 -0.29 23.38 0.82
CA VAL A 146 -1.71 23.03 1.00
C VAL A 146 -2.56 23.53 -0.16
N ALA A 147 -2.28 24.71 -0.69
CA ALA A 147 -3.02 25.25 -1.82
C ALA A 147 -2.86 24.40 -3.08
N GLU A 148 -1.64 23.92 -3.33
CA GLU A 148 -1.35 23.05 -4.47
C GLU A 148 -2.00 21.68 -4.31
N VAL A 149 -1.89 21.06 -3.12
CA VAL A 149 -2.55 19.79 -2.80
C VAL A 149 -4.06 19.89 -2.98
N ALA A 150 -4.69 20.95 -2.44
CA ALA A 150 -6.13 21.16 -2.55
C ALA A 150 -6.58 21.35 -4.02
N ARG A 151 -5.82 22.13 -4.79
CA ARG A 151 -6.07 22.35 -6.22
C ARG A 151 -6.02 21.03 -7.00
N CYS A 152 -4.95 20.27 -6.85
CA CYS A 152 -4.76 19.00 -7.53
C CYS A 152 -5.79 17.95 -7.09
N ALA A 153 -6.11 17.88 -5.80
CA ALA A 153 -7.12 16.95 -5.27
C ALA A 153 -8.52 17.23 -5.87
N ARG A 154 -8.89 18.51 -6.06
CA ARG A 154 -10.15 18.85 -6.74
C ARG A 154 -10.16 18.48 -8.22
N ASN A 155 -9.05 18.66 -8.92
CA ASN A 155 -8.90 18.23 -10.32
C ASN A 155 -9.13 16.72 -10.48
N GLU A 156 -8.64 15.95 -9.53
CA GLU A 156 -8.81 14.49 -9.47
C GLU A 156 -10.13 14.05 -8.78
N ARG A 157 -10.99 15.00 -8.45
CA ARG A 157 -12.30 14.76 -7.80
C ARG A 157 -12.22 14.06 -6.46
N CYS A 158 -11.15 14.31 -5.70
CA CYS A 158 -11.01 13.74 -4.37
C CYS A 158 -11.95 14.42 -3.37
N ALA A 159 -12.83 13.65 -2.76
CA ALA A 159 -13.67 14.10 -1.67
C ALA A 159 -12.90 14.18 -0.35
N PHE A 160 -11.90 13.30 -0.18
CA PHE A 160 -11.06 13.26 1.01
C PHE A 160 -9.58 13.45 0.67
N VAL A 161 -8.89 14.18 1.55
CA VAL A 161 -7.44 14.37 1.53
C VAL A 161 -6.87 13.90 2.85
N VAL A 162 -5.95 12.95 2.81
CA VAL A 162 -5.26 12.44 3.98
C VAL A 162 -3.84 12.99 3.99
N LEU A 163 -3.46 13.67 5.07
CA LEU A 163 -2.13 14.25 5.24
C LEU A 163 -1.43 13.67 6.47
N SER A 164 -0.15 13.35 6.33
CA SER A 164 0.67 12.90 7.47
C SER A 164 1.01 14.06 8.39
N CYS A 165 0.92 13.85 9.71
CA CYS A 165 1.32 14.86 10.70
C CYS A 165 2.84 15.07 10.80
N ILE A 166 3.63 14.21 10.14
CA ILE A 166 5.10 14.31 10.13
C ILE A 166 5.55 15.49 9.25
N LYS A 167 4.87 15.74 8.13
CA LYS A 167 5.16 16.86 7.24
C LYS A 167 4.52 18.15 7.79
N GLN A 168 5.22 19.26 7.61
CA GLN A 168 4.65 20.57 7.92
C GLN A 168 3.65 21.00 6.86
N MET A 169 2.64 21.77 7.24
CA MET A 169 1.68 22.36 6.30
C MET A 169 1.99 23.84 6.09
N LYS A 170 2.18 24.24 4.83
CA LYS A 170 2.27 25.63 4.41
C LYS A 170 0.89 26.05 3.92
N GLY A 171 0.19 26.83 4.73
CA GLY A 171 -1.23 27.19 4.55
C GLY A 171 -2.16 26.36 5.44
N SER A 172 -3.45 26.51 5.24
CA SER A 172 -4.52 25.81 5.97
C SER A 172 -5.48 25.15 5.00
N MET A 173 -5.81 23.88 5.25
CA MET A 173 -6.82 23.16 4.47
C MET A 173 -8.22 23.79 4.61
N GLU A 174 -8.48 24.42 5.75
CA GLU A 174 -9.74 25.12 6.02
C GLU A 174 -9.89 26.37 5.14
N GLU A 175 -8.81 27.12 4.90
CA GLU A 175 -8.79 28.26 3.98
C GLU A 175 -9.02 27.84 2.53
N GLU A 176 -8.60 26.63 2.19
CA GLU A 176 -8.81 26.00 0.87
C GLU A 176 -10.18 25.31 0.73
N GLY A 177 -11.08 25.44 1.73
CA GLY A 177 -12.43 24.93 1.67
C GLY A 177 -12.57 23.44 2.01
N TYR A 178 -11.69 22.95 2.85
CA TYR A 178 -11.80 21.64 3.48
C TYR A 178 -12.09 21.78 4.96
N PHE A 179 -12.60 20.74 5.59
CA PHE A 179 -12.68 20.67 7.05
C PHE A 179 -12.02 19.41 7.56
N LEU A 180 -11.42 19.50 8.75
CA LEU A 180 -10.85 18.36 9.43
C LEU A 180 -11.97 17.45 9.93
N TYR A 181 -12.11 16.29 9.30
CA TYR A 181 -13.07 15.27 9.72
C TYR A 181 -12.55 14.47 10.90
N ARG A 182 -11.36 13.88 10.79
CA ARG A 182 -10.73 13.09 11.87
C ARG A 182 -9.21 13.27 11.91
N PHE A 183 -8.65 13.05 13.10
CA PHE A 183 -7.22 12.80 13.27
C PHE A 183 -7.06 11.36 13.76
N VAL A 184 -6.36 10.52 12.99
CA VAL A 184 -6.27 9.08 13.21
C VAL A 184 -4.84 8.61 12.99
N GLU A 185 -4.24 7.98 14.02
CA GLU A 185 -2.93 7.29 13.91
C GLU A 185 -1.81 8.16 13.28
N GLY A 186 -1.84 9.47 13.55
CA GLY A 186 -0.87 10.42 13.01
C GLY A 186 -1.21 10.99 11.62
N TYR A 187 -2.44 10.81 11.16
CA TYR A 187 -2.94 11.36 9.89
C TYR A 187 -4.13 12.26 10.11
N PHE A 188 -4.12 13.39 9.41
CA PHE A 188 -5.27 14.28 9.30
C PHE A 188 -6.12 13.84 8.11
N VAL A 189 -7.39 13.60 8.34
CA VAL A 189 -8.38 13.28 7.31
C VAL A 189 -9.26 14.47 7.10
N TYR A 190 -9.09 15.14 5.96
CA TYR A 190 -9.88 16.30 5.55
C TYR A 190 -10.94 15.91 4.54
N MET A 191 -12.09 16.59 4.58
CA MET A 191 -13.13 16.47 3.56
C MET A 191 -13.40 17.82 2.90
N ASP A 192 -13.57 17.83 1.59
CA ASP A 192 -13.94 19.02 0.82
C ASP A 192 -15.41 19.39 1.08
N TYR A 193 -15.68 20.68 1.40
CA TYR A 193 -17.03 21.17 1.67
C TYR A 193 -17.99 21.02 0.50
N ASN A 194 -17.53 21.15 -0.74
CA ASN A 194 -18.38 21.00 -1.91
C ASN A 194 -18.89 19.57 -2.05
N TYR A 195 -18.00 18.58 -1.87
CA TYR A 195 -18.38 17.16 -1.88
C TYR A 195 -19.26 16.82 -0.68
N TYR A 196 -18.98 17.39 0.49
CA TYR A 196 -19.79 17.18 1.67
C TYR A 196 -21.27 17.55 1.40
N TRP A 197 -21.54 18.74 0.88
CA TRP A 197 -22.91 19.16 0.58
C TRP A 197 -23.60 18.30 -0.46
N VAL A 198 -22.91 17.99 -1.56
CA VAL A 198 -23.47 17.14 -2.62
C VAL A 198 -23.85 15.76 -2.09
N TYR A 199 -22.96 15.14 -1.32
CA TYR A 199 -23.20 13.79 -0.80
C TYR A 199 -24.22 13.77 0.35
N LYS A 200 -24.27 14.83 1.15
CA LYS A 200 -25.29 15.00 2.18
C LYS A 200 -26.68 15.09 1.57
N GLU A 201 -26.87 15.92 0.54
CA GLU A 201 -28.16 16.02 -0.19
C GLU A 201 -28.58 14.68 -0.83
N GLN A 202 -27.64 13.87 -1.25
CA GLN A 202 -27.88 12.54 -1.81
C GLN A 202 -28.11 11.47 -0.76
N GLY A 203 -27.94 11.78 0.53
CA GLY A 203 -28.07 10.82 1.61
C GLY A 203 -26.98 9.72 1.61
N LEU A 204 -25.79 10.03 1.12
CA LEU A 204 -24.69 9.09 0.96
C LEU A 204 -23.71 9.07 2.13
N LEU A 205 -23.71 10.14 2.95
CA LEU A 205 -22.79 10.27 4.07
C LEU A 205 -23.23 9.48 5.28
N ASP A 206 -22.26 8.90 5.97
CA ASP A 206 -22.48 8.28 7.27
C ASP A 206 -22.77 9.34 8.33
N GLN A 207 -23.55 8.98 9.35
CA GLN A 207 -24.04 9.91 10.37
C GLN A 207 -22.90 10.62 11.10
N ASP A 208 -21.82 9.91 11.44
CA ASP A 208 -20.65 10.49 12.11
C ASP A 208 -20.02 11.63 11.32
N LEU A 209 -19.97 11.51 9.98
CA LEU A 209 -19.42 12.52 9.11
C LEU A 209 -20.36 13.73 9.00
N ILE A 210 -21.68 13.49 8.98
CA ILE A 210 -22.70 14.56 9.00
C ILE A 210 -22.58 15.36 10.28
N ASP A 211 -22.49 14.72 11.43
CA ASP A 211 -22.42 15.38 12.73
C ASP A 211 -21.15 16.27 12.84
N VAL A 212 -20.01 15.77 12.37
CA VAL A 212 -18.76 16.56 12.35
C VAL A 212 -18.84 17.72 11.37
N GLY A 213 -19.36 17.50 10.17
CA GLY A 213 -19.48 18.53 9.14
C GLY A 213 -20.40 19.66 9.57
N ASP A 214 -21.59 19.35 10.10
CA ASP A 214 -22.54 20.33 10.60
C ASP A 214 -22.00 21.11 11.80
N GLY A 215 -21.30 20.43 12.72
CA GLY A 215 -20.68 21.07 13.87
C GLY A 215 -19.55 22.06 13.53
N ARG A 216 -18.87 21.88 12.40
CA ARG A 216 -17.80 22.78 11.93
C ARG A 216 -18.33 24.00 11.21
N MET A 217 -19.48 23.89 10.54
CA MET A 217 -20.04 24.99 9.77
C MET A 217 -20.84 25.99 10.62
N GLY A 218 -21.06 25.71 11.89
CA GLY A 218 -21.98 26.47 12.74
C GLY A 218 -23.44 26.27 12.26
N THR A 219 -24.35 26.06 13.17
CA THR A 219 -25.78 26.11 12.83
C THR A 219 -26.11 27.48 12.24
N PRO A 220 -26.83 27.55 11.11
CA PRO A 220 -27.24 28.80 10.47
C PRO A 220 -28.03 29.70 11.41
#